data_660438a8edccb1b0eb80daf5e0c99d48
#
_entry.id   660438a8edccb1b0eb80daf5e0c99d48
#
_cell.length_a   1.000
_cell.length_b   1.000
_cell.length_c   1.000
_cell.angle_alpha   90.00
_cell.angle_beta   90.00
_cell.angle_gamma   90.00
#
_symmetry.space_group_name_H-M   'P 1'
#
loop_
_entity.id
_entity.type
_entity.pdbx_description
1 polymer ?
#
loop_
_entity_poly.entity_id
_entity_poly.type
_entity_poly.pdbx_seq_one_letter_code
_entity_poly.pdbx_strand_id
1 'polypeptide(L)'
;MRTASIQRDTRETQIKLSLNLDGAGKADIATGCGFLDHMLELFARHGDFDLSVTCRGDTQVDYHHSVEDVGICLGKAFQEALGDKRGIVRYGQFLLPMDETLVLCACDLSGRDYLGWAVDLPAAKVGDFDTELAKEFWLGFVRNCPGSIHIRQLAGENTHHILEAVFKGMGRTLKEAVSLDPGHAGEIPSTKGLL
;
A
#
# COMPACT_ATOMS: atom_id res chain seq x y z
N MET A 1 -18.78 8.36 -0.72
CA MET A 1 -17.33 8.67 -0.65
C MET A 1 -16.73 7.75 0.41
N ARG A 2 -15.79 6.89 0.03
CA ARG A 2 -15.18 5.88 0.90
C ARG A 2 -13.91 6.45 1.50
N THR A 3 -14.02 6.99 2.71
CA THR A 3 -12.93 7.72 3.39
C THR A 3 -12.69 7.16 4.77
N ALA A 4 -11.44 7.28 5.25
CA ALA A 4 -11.05 6.94 6.61
C ALA A 4 -10.01 7.91 7.15
N SER A 5 -9.93 8.02 8.47
CA SER A 5 -8.91 8.81 9.16
C SER A 5 -8.40 8.03 10.37
N ILE A 6 -7.10 7.75 10.37
CA ILE A 6 -6.41 6.97 11.40
C ILE A 6 -5.50 7.88 12.19
N GLN A 7 -5.56 7.78 13.51
CA GLN A 7 -4.55 8.30 14.41
C GLN A 7 -3.94 7.15 15.19
N ARG A 8 -2.59 7.10 15.23
CA ARG A 8 -1.84 6.09 15.99
C ARG A 8 -0.73 6.80 16.76
N ASP A 9 -0.77 6.67 18.07
CA ASP A 9 0.22 7.23 18.98
C ASP A 9 0.82 6.08 19.80
N THR A 10 2.11 5.88 19.64
CA THR A 10 2.90 4.93 20.41
C THR A 10 4.03 5.68 21.15
N ARG A 11 4.94 4.96 21.81
CA ARG A 11 6.16 5.57 22.36
C ARG A 11 7.21 5.84 21.28
N GLU A 12 7.08 5.22 20.10
CA GLU A 12 8.04 5.26 19.02
C GLU A 12 7.58 6.16 17.87
N THR A 13 6.26 6.22 17.63
CA THR A 13 5.69 6.96 16.49
C THR A 13 4.42 7.72 16.86
N GLN A 14 4.19 8.84 16.19
CA GLN A 14 2.94 9.60 16.21
C GLN A 14 2.50 9.81 14.76
N ILE A 15 1.37 9.18 14.38
CA ILE A 15 0.91 9.15 13.00
C ILE A 15 -0.52 9.68 12.89
N LYS A 16 -0.75 10.54 11.90
CA LYS A 16 -2.08 10.91 11.42
C LYS A 16 -2.13 10.60 9.94
N LEU A 17 -3.14 9.85 9.53
CA LEU A 17 -3.35 9.45 8.15
C LEU A 17 -4.81 9.65 7.76
N SER A 18 -5.06 10.24 6.59
CA SER A 18 -6.38 10.27 5.97
C SER A 18 -6.33 9.73 4.56
N LEU A 19 -7.34 8.97 4.19
CA LEU A 19 -7.47 8.28 2.91
C LEU A 19 -8.84 8.51 2.31
N ASN A 20 -8.88 8.78 1.00
CA ASN A 20 -10.08 8.71 0.19
C ASN A 20 -9.85 7.75 -0.99
N LEU A 21 -10.57 6.64 -1.01
CA LEU A 21 -10.49 5.64 -2.09
C LEU A 21 -11.08 6.15 -3.41
N ASP A 22 -12.01 7.11 -3.35
CA ASP A 22 -12.69 7.72 -4.51
C ASP A 22 -12.06 9.08 -4.86
N GLY A 23 -10.73 9.18 -4.70
CA GLY A 23 -9.96 10.41 -4.88
C GLY A 23 -9.52 10.68 -6.32
N ALA A 24 -8.55 11.59 -6.46
CA ALA A 24 -7.95 12.01 -7.72
C ALA A 24 -6.41 11.90 -7.72
N GLY A 25 -5.82 11.18 -6.75
CA GLY A 25 -4.39 10.99 -6.62
C GLY A 25 -3.66 12.19 -5.99
N LYS A 26 -4.31 12.92 -5.10
CA LYS A 26 -3.68 14.01 -4.34
C LYS A 26 -2.91 13.42 -3.17
N ALA A 27 -1.68 13.87 -2.98
CA ALA A 27 -0.82 13.44 -1.90
C ALA A 27 -0.33 14.63 -1.08
N ASP A 28 -0.32 14.46 0.26
CA ASP A 28 0.26 15.40 1.23
C ASP A 28 0.99 14.55 2.28
N ILE A 29 2.28 14.30 2.05
CA ILE A 29 3.03 13.26 2.75
C ILE A 29 4.24 13.87 3.46
N ALA A 30 4.37 13.59 4.75
CA ALA A 30 5.50 14.00 5.59
C ALA A 30 5.77 12.94 6.67
N THR A 31 6.48 11.86 6.32
CA THR A 31 6.80 10.77 7.24
C THR A 31 8.12 10.97 7.99
N GLY A 32 8.93 11.92 7.57
CA GLY A 32 10.30 12.10 8.05
C GLY A 32 11.33 11.19 7.35
N CYS A 33 10.88 10.33 6.43
CA CYS A 33 11.72 9.51 5.57
C CYS A 33 11.45 9.87 4.11
N GLY A 34 12.36 10.63 3.47
CA GLY A 34 12.12 11.20 2.13
C GLY A 34 11.87 10.16 1.04
N PHE A 35 12.51 8.99 1.12
CA PHE A 35 12.25 7.91 0.17
C PHE A 35 10.86 7.32 0.34
N LEU A 36 10.40 7.11 1.58
CA LEU A 36 9.03 6.64 1.84
C LEU A 36 7.99 7.68 1.38
N ASP A 37 8.25 8.97 1.62
CA ASP A 37 7.38 10.06 1.15
C ASP A 37 7.16 9.96 -0.35
N HIS A 38 8.26 9.84 -1.11
CA HIS A 38 8.21 9.66 -2.56
C HIS A 38 7.44 8.40 -2.97
N MET A 39 7.66 7.26 -2.31
CA MET A 39 6.94 6.01 -2.60
C MET A 39 5.43 6.15 -2.37
N LEU A 40 5.02 6.82 -1.30
CA LEU A 40 3.60 7.04 -0.98
C LEU A 40 2.93 8.04 -1.94
N GLU A 41 3.64 9.08 -2.40
CA GLU A 41 3.17 9.98 -3.45
C GLU A 41 2.88 9.23 -4.76
N LEU A 42 3.81 8.34 -5.17
CA LEU A 42 3.62 7.50 -6.35
C LEU A 42 2.45 6.52 -6.18
N PHE A 43 2.34 5.89 -5.02
CA PHE A 43 1.22 5.00 -4.69
C PHE A 43 -0.11 5.74 -4.80
N ALA A 44 -0.24 6.89 -4.16
CA ALA A 44 -1.45 7.71 -4.18
C ALA A 44 -1.80 8.15 -5.61
N ARG A 45 -0.81 8.66 -6.35
CA ARG A 45 -0.99 9.14 -7.73
C ARG A 45 -1.45 8.04 -8.68
N HIS A 46 -0.81 6.86 -8.63
CA HIS A 46 -1.13 5.76 -9.53
C HIS A 46 -2.38 4.98 -9.12
N GLY A 47 -2.75 5.05 -7.83
CA GLY A 47 -4.01 4.50 -7.32
C GLY A 47 -5.22 5.43 -7.47
N ASP A 48 -5.00 6.70 -7.85
CA ASP A 48 -6.00 7.79 -7.79
C ASP A 48 -6.59 7.96 -6.38
N PHE A 49 -5.84 7.59 -5.33
CA PHE A 49 -6.23 7.80 -3.95
C PHE A 49 -5.85 9.22 -3.49
N ASP A 50 -6.72 9.91 -2.76
CA ASP A 50 -6.26 11.08 -2.01
C ASP A 50 -5.71 10.59 -0.67
N LEU A 51 -4.44 10.88 -0.40
CA LEU A 51 -3.70 10.39 0.77
C LEU A 51 -2.97 11.53 1.47
N SER A 52 -3.23 11.71 2.76
CA SER A 52 -2.44 12.59 3.62
C SER A 52 -1.84 11.78 4.76
N VAL A 53 -0.54 11.93 4.98
CA VAL A 53 0.21 11.22 6.04
C VAL A 53 1.16 12.17 6.72
N THR A 54 1.08 12.26 8.05
CA THR A 54 2.14 12.84 8.88
C THR A 54 2.62 11.79 9.86
N CYS A 55 3.93 11.62 9.97
CA CYS A 55 4.56 10.75 10.95
C CYS A 55 5.71 11.49 11.65
N ARG A 56 5.77 11.35 12.98
CA ARG A 56 6.91 11.73 13.80
C ARG A 56 7.37 10.49 14.53
N GLY A 57 8.44 9.86 14.03
CA GLY A 57 9.02 8.66 14.63
C GLY A 57 10.37 8.93 15.27
N ASP A 58 10.88 7.90 15.92
CA ASP A 58 12.19 7.85 16.58
C ASP A 58 13.35 7.61 15.57
N THR A 59 13.40 8.44 14.54
CA THR A 59 14.34 8.31 13.39
C THR A 59 15.82 8.36 13.79
N GLN A 60 16.15 8.73 15.04
CA GLN A 60 17.49 8.61 15.60
C GLN A 60 17.90 7.14 15.84
N VAL A 61 16.94 6.20 15.88
CA VAL A 61 17.19 4.76 15.92
C VAL A 61 17.43 4.27 14.49
N ASP A 62 16.36 4.29 13.69
CA ASP A 62 16.30 4.05 12.26
C ASP A 62 14.89 4.42 11.74
N TYR A 63 14.54 4.02 10.52
CA TYR A 63 13.19 4.24 9.96
C TYR A 63 12.23 3.07 10.17
N HIS A 64 12.63 1.97 10.83
CA HIS A 64 11.83 0.74 10.92
C HIS A 64 10.43 1.00 11.49
N HIS A 65 10.38 1.58 12.71
CA HIS A 65 9.11 1.84 13.39
C HIS A 65 8.19 2.77 12.58
N SER A 66 8.77 3.81 11.97
CA SER A 66 8.00 4.75 11.14
C SER A 66 7.41 4.07 9.91
N VAL A 67 8.21 3.27 9.20
CA VAL A 67 7.80 2.60 7.95
C VAL A 67 6.74 1.53 8.22
N GLU A 68 6.96 0.66 9.22
CA GLU A 68 6.00 -0.37 9.61
C GLU A 68 4.68 0.25 10.07
N ASP A 69 4.74 1.23 10.97
CA ASP A 69 3.55 1.86 11.55
C ASP A 69 2.74 2.68 10.52
N VAL A 70 3.38 3.30 9.54
CA VAL A 70 2.69 3.93 8.40
C VAL A 70 1.98 2.87 7.56
N GLY A 71 2.62 1.73 7.31
CA GLY A 71 2.00 0.57 6.64
C GLY A 71 0.76 0.06 7.40
N ILE A 72 0.86 -0.09 8.72
CA ILE A 72 -0.27 -0.43 9.61
C ILE A 72 -1.41 0.58 9.49
N CYS A 73 -1.10 1.87 9.56
CA CYS A 73 -2.12 2.93 9.47
C CYS A 73 -2.79 2.95 8.09
N LEU A 74 -2.03 2.76 7.01
CA LEU A 74 -2.59 2.69 5.66
C LEU A 74 -3.50 1.47 5.50
N GLY A 75 -3.10 0.30 6.00
CA GLY A 75 -3.93 -0.90 6.00
C GLY A 75 -5.25 -0.70 6.74
N LYS A 76 -5.21 -0.12 7.95
CA LYS A 76 -6.42 0.23 8.71
C LYS A 76 -7.33 1.20 7.96
N ALA A 77 -6.75 2.23 7.34
CA ALA A 77 -7.52 3.20 6.57
C ALA A 77 -8.23 2.55 5.37
N PHE A 78 -7.55 1.65 4.66
CA PHE A 78 -8.19 0.87 3.59
C PHE A 78 -9.32 0.00 4.12
N GLN A 79 -9.11 -0.73 5.21
CA GLN A 79 -10.12 -1.60 5.82
C GLN A 79 -11.36 -0.80 6.27
N GLU A 80 -11.17 0.36 6.92
CA GLU A 80 -12.27 1.22 7.36
C GLU A 80 -13.02 1.83 6.17
N ALA A 81 -12.30 2.34 5.17
CA ALA A 81 -12.91 2.95 3.98
C ALA A 81 -13.66 1.94 3.11
N LEU A 82 -13.23 0.66 3.08
CA LEU A 82 -13.90 -0.43 2.36
C LEU A 82 -15.18 -0.90 3.07
N GLY A 83 -15.27 -0.73 4.38
CA GLY A 83 -16.42 -1.19 5.15
C GLY A 83 -16.65 -2.71 4.98
N ASP A 84 -17.85 -3.08 4.56
CA ASP A 84 -18.25 -4.49 4.36
C ASP A 84 -17.87 -5.06 2.98
N LYS A 85 -17.13 -4.29 2.18
CA LYS A 85 -16.63 -4.67 0.85
C LYS A 85 -17.72 -4.99 -0.18
N ARG A 86 -18.95 -4.48 -0.01
CA ARG A 86 -20.04 -4.67 -0.97
C ARG A 86 -19.76 -3.95 -2.28
N GLY A 87 -20.04 -4.65 -3.38
CA GLY A 87 -19.96 -4.10 -4.73
C GLY A 87 -18.56 -3.80 -5.23
N ILE A 88 -17.49 -4.21 -4.52
CA ILE A 88 -16.13 -4.05 -5.04
C ILE A 88 -15.78 -5.16 -6.03
N VAL A 89 -14.83 -4.89 -6.94
CA VAL A 89 -14.26 -5.89 -7.85
C VAL A 89 -13.52 -6.99 -7.07
N ARG A 90 -12.92 -6.66 -5.93
CA ARG A 90 -12.22 -7.54 -5.00
C ARG A 90 -10.82 -7.97 -5.45
N TYR A 91 -10.65 -8.33 -6.73
CA TYR A 91 -9.37 -8.72 -7.30
C TYR A 91 -8.75 -7.57 -8.06
N GLY A 92 -7.43 -7.47 -8.03
CA GLY A 92 -6.69 -6.54 -8.85
C GLY A 92 -5.34 -7.11 -9.21
N GLN A 93 -4.85 -6.71 -10.40
CA GLN A 93 -3.50 -7.07 -10.83
C GLN A 93 -2.94 -6.00 -11.75
N PHE A 94 -1.64 -5.82 -11.68
CA PHE A 94 -0.94 -4.93 -12.59
C PHE A 94 0.48 -5.42 -12.87
N LEU A 95 0.84 -5.45 -14.14
CA LEU A 95 2.19 -5.69 -14.59
C LEU A 95 2.80 -4.33 -14.94
N LEU A 96 3.72 -3.86 -14.10
CA LEU A 96 4.30 -2.53 -14.21
C LEU A 96 5.73 -2.59 -14.76
N PRO A 97 5.96 -2.05 -15.99
CA PRO A 97 7.29 -1.81 -16.51
C PRO A 97 7.82 -0.46 -16.03
N MET A 98 9.10 -0.40 -15.70
CA MET A 98 9.83 0.82 -15.42
C MET A 98 11.29 0.65 -15.87
N ASP A 99 11.62 1.23 -17.00
CA ASP A 99 12.92 1.02 -17.69
C ASP A 99 13.28 -0.46 -17.80
N GLU A 100 14.35 -0.93 -17.14
CA GLU A 100 14.80 -2.32 -17.12
C GLU A 100 14.01 -3.20 -16.15
N THR A 101 13.16 -2.58 -15.32
CA THR A 101 12.41 -3.25 -14.26
C THR A 101 11.02 -3.66 -14.73
N LEU A 102 10.60 -4.85 -14.33
CA LEU A 102 9.26 -5.36 -14.53
C LEU A 102 8.76 -6.05 -13.26
N VAL A 103 7.67 -5.54 -12.68
CA VAL A 103 7.07 -6.08 -11.45
C VAL A 103 5.61 -6.43 -11.67
N LEU A 104 5.23 -7.63 -11.23
CA LEU A 104 3.83 -8.08 -11.13
C LEU A 104 3.32 -7.85 -9.72
N CYS A 105 2.22 -7.12 -9.59
CA CYS A 105 1.43 -6.98 -8.37
C CYS A 105 0.05 -7.61 -8.57
N ALA A 106 -0.42 -8.39 -7.59
CA ALA A 106 -1.76 -8.98 -7.61
C ALA A 106 -2.33 -9.02 -6.18
N CYS A 107 -3.65 -8.82 -6.05
CA CYS A 107 -4.31 -8.94 -4.75
C CYS A 107 -5.69 -9.58 -4.84
N ASP A 108 -6.09 -10.20 -3.72
CA ASP A 108 -7.45 -10.64 -3.40
C ASP A 108 -7.83 -10.09 -2.02
N LEU A 109 -8.79 -9.17 -1.94
CA LEU A 109 -9.26 -8.57 -0.68
C LEU A 109 -10.18 -9.54 0.08
N SER A 110 -9.68 -10.74 0.33
CA SER A 110 -10.40 -11.93 0.81
C SER A 110 -10.67 -11.99 2.31
N GLY A 111 -10.16 -11.06 3.09
CA GLY A 111 -10.21 -11.14 4.56
C GLY A 111 -9.15 -12.07 5.19
N ARG A 112 -8.25 -12.67 4.42
CA ARG A 112 -7.14 -13.51 4.90
C ARG A 112 -5.81 -12.84 4.55
N ASP A 113 -5.04 -12.51 5.56
CA ASP A 113 -3.75 -11.83 5.41
C ASP A 113 -2.66 -12.77 4.87
N TYR A 114 -2.07 -12.39 3.75
CA TYR A 114 -0.92 -13.08 3.17
C TYR A 114 -0.11 -12.13 2.29
N LEU A 115 1.19 -12.07 2.50
CA LEU A 115 2.13 -11.36 1.64
C LEU A 115 3.08 -12.35 0.96
N GLY A 116 2.90 -12.56 -0.33
CA GLY A 116 3.85 -13.25 -1.20
C GLY A 116 4.88 -12.25 -1.75
N TRP A 117 6.02 -12.12 -1.05
CA TRP A 117 7.09 -11.22 -1.43
C TRP A 117 8.19 -11.98 -2.16
N ALA A 118 8.32 -11.75 -3.46
CA ALA A 118 9.37 -12.32 -4.31
C ALA A 118 10.06 -11.19 -5.09
N VAL A 119 10.71 -10.30 -4.34
CA VAL A 119 11.46 -9.14 -4.83
C VAL A 119 12.88 -9.25 -4.31
N ASP A 120 13.84 -9.21 -5.22
CA ASP A 120 15.27 -9.14 -4.93
C ASP A 120 15.74 -7.68 -5.02
N LEU A 121 16.35 -7.19 -3.96
CA LEU A 121 16.81 -5.81 -3.82
C LEU A 121 18.32 -5.80 -3.73
N PRO A 122 19.05 -5.57 -4.85
CA PRO A 122 20.50 -5.69 -4.90
C PRO A 122 21.25 -4.76 -3.95
N ALA A 123 20.71 -3.53 -3.73
CA ALA A 123 21.32 -2.57 -2.82
C ALA A 123 20.62 -2.61 -1.46
N ALA A 124 21.39 -2.62 -0.37
CA ALA A 124 20.86 -2.58 0.99
C ALA A 124 20.20 -1.24 1.34
N LYS A 125 20.57 -0.16 0.64
CA LYS A 125 20.01 1.18 0.85
C LYS A 125 19.74 1.90 -0.47
N VAL A 126 18.71 2.78 -0.43
CA VAL A 126 18.50 3.84 -1.43
C VAL A 126 18.46 5.16 -0.67
N GLY A 127 19.48 6.01 -0.86
CA GLY A 127 19.71 7.13 0.02
C GLY A 127 19.97 6.65 1.45
N ASP A 128 19.19 7.11 2.40
CA ASP A 128 19.23 6.70 3.81
C ASP A 128 18.19 5.62 4.19
N PHE A 129 17.36 5.21 3.20
CA PHE A 129 16.32 4.19 3.38
C PHE A 129 16.88 2.78 3.26
N ASP A 130 16.73 1.96 4.29
CA ASP A 130 17.05 0.52 4.27
C ASP A 130 16.00 -0.22 3.44
N THR A 131 16.42 -0.92 2.39
CA THR A 131 15.50 -1.49 1.39
C THR A 131 14.64 -2.63 1.92
N GLU A 132 15.07 -3.32 2.98
CA GLU A 132 14.29 -4.34 3.67
C GLU A 132 12.96 -3.79 4.25
N LEU A 133 12.92 -2.49 4.58
CA LEU A 133 11.76 -1.84 5.16
C LEU A 133 10.56 -1.78 4.21
N ALA A 134 10.78 -1.88 2.90
CA ALA A 134 9.69 -1.96 1.94
C ALA A 134 8.81 -3.20 2.15
N LYS A 135 9.42 -4.34 2.52
CA LYS A 135 8.67 -5.54 2.89
C LYS A 135 7.90 -5.36 4.19
N GLU A 136 8.50 -4.73 5.21
CA GLU A 136 7.86 -4.47 6.50
C GLU A 136 6.65 -3.54 6.35
N PHE A 137 6.74 -2.52 5.48
CA PHE A 137 5.61 -1.67 5.11
C PHE A 137 4.41 -2.50 4.60
N TRP A 138 4.64 -3.39 3.62
CA TRP A 138 3.56 -4.20 3.04
C TRP A 138 3.07 -5.29 3.99
N LEU A 139 3.91 -5.80 4.90
CA LEU A 139 3.48 -6.68 6.00
C LEU A 139 2.56 -5.93 6.97
N GLY A 140 2.93 -4.72 7.37
CA GLY A 140 2.09 -3.85 8.18
C GLY A 140 0.73 -3.58 7.52
N PHE A 141 0.75 -3.28 6.22
CA PHE A 141 -0.47 -3.06 5.44
C PHE A 141 -1.37 -4.29 5.41
N VAL A 142 -0.88 -5.45 4.97
CA VAL A 142 -1.72 -6.64 4.73
C VAL A 142 -2.31 -7.21 6.01
N ARG A 143 -1.60 -7.11 7.14
CA ARG A 143 -2.10 -7.52 8.46
C ARG A 143 -3.25 -6.65 8.98
N ASN A 144 -3.40 -5.43 8.44
CA ASN A 144 -4.43 -4.47 8.87
C ASN A 144 -5.50 -4.18 7.79
N CYS A 145 -5.28 -4.62 6.56
CA CYS A 145 -6.28 -4.75 5.50
C CYS A 145 -6.22 -6.17 4.96
N PRO A 146 -6.85 -7.15 5.66
CA PRO A 146 -6.67 -8.55 5.34
C PRO A 146 -7.03 -8.89 3.90
N GLY A 147 -6.04 -9.37 3.17
CA GLY A 147 -6.11 -9.80 1.78
C GLY A 147 -4.85 -10.58 1.41
N SER A 148 -4.90 -11.34 0.33
CA SER A 148 -3.71 -11.96 -0.23
C SER A 148 -3.06 -11.01 -1.22
N ILE A 149 -1.83 -10.58 -0.95
CA ILE A 149 -1.04 -9.72 -1.82
C ILE A 149 0.17 -10.50 -2.32
N HIS A 150 0.41 -10.46 -3.63
CA HIS A 150 1.59 -11.03 -4.26
C HIS A 150 2.34 -9.94 -5.03
N ILE A 151 3.63 -9.80 -4.73
CA ILE A 151 4.54 -8.88 -5.42
C ILE A 151 5.70 -9.70 -5.94
N ARG A 152 5.88 -9.73 -7.26
CA ARG A 152 6.94 -10.50 -7.91
C ARG A 152 7.72 -9.64 -8.89
N GLN A 153 9.01 -9.53 -8.65
CA GLN A 153 9.94 -8.98 -9.62
C GLN A 153 10.18 -10.02 -10.72
N LEU A 154 10.01 -9.62 -11.96
CA LEU A 154 10.26 -10.45 -13.15
C LEU A 154 11.55 -10.05 -13.85
N ALA A 155 11.95 -8.77 -13.77
CA ALA A 155 13.20 -8.20 -14.22
C ALA A 155 13.52 -6.96 -13.39
N GLY A 156 14.78 -6.49 -13.43
CA GLY A 156 15.23 -5.25 -12.80
C GLY A 156 16.54 -5.42 -12.06
N GLU A 157 17.37 -4.38 -12.10
CA GLU A 157 18.70 -4.33 -11.48
C GLU A 157 18.87 -3.10 -10.57
N ASN A 158 18.15 -2.01 -10.85
CA ASN A 158 18.20 -0.79 -10.07
C ASN A 158 17.17 -0.86 -8.92
N THR A 159 17.66 -0.92 -7.69
CA THR A 159 16.81 -1.04 -6.48
C THR A 159 15.78 0.08 -6.35
N HIS A 160 16.11 1.31 -6.72
CA HIS A 160 15.15 2.42 -6.73
C HIS A 160 14.01 2.14 -7.72
N HIS A 161 14.32 1.76 -8.97
CA HIS A 161 13.33 1.41 -9.98
C HIS A 161 12.44 0.24 -9.55
N ILE A 162 13.03 -0.78 -8.91
CA ILE A 162 12.28 -1.93 -8.41
C ILE A 162 11.26 -1.50 -7.35
N LEU A 163 11.68 -0.71 -6.36
CA LEU A 163 10.80 -0.23 -5.30
C LEU A 163 9.72 0.73 -5.84
N GLU A 164 10.10 1.64 -6.74
CA GLU A 164 9.13 2.50 -7.43
C GLU A 164 8.08 1.68 -8.18
N ALA A 165 8.51 0.65 -8.93
CA ALA A 165 7.62 -0.24 -9.66
C ALA A 165 6.67 -1.00 -8.70
N VAL A 166 7.14 -1.39 -7.53
CA VAL A 166 6.30 -2.01 -6.50
C VAL A 166 5.20 -1.05 -6.03
N PHE A 167 5.55 0.18 -5.62
CA PHE A 167 4.55 1.12 -5.09
C PHE A 167 3.58 1.63 -6.14
N LYS A 168 4.03 1.93 -7.36
CA LYS A 168 3.16 2.26 -8.50
C LYS A 168 2.24 1.10 -8.88
N GLY A 169 2.82 -0.10 -8.97
CA GLY A 169 2.09 -1.33 -9.31
C GLY A 169 1.00 -1.64 -8.27
N MET A 170 1.33 -1.55 -6.99
CA MET A 170 0.36 -1.74 -5.92
C MET A 170 -0.73 -0.67 -5.91
N GLY A 171 -0.41 0.60 -6.20
CA GLY A 171 -1.42 1.64 -6.38
C GLY A 171 -2.45 1.25 -7.46
N ARG A 172 -1.97 0.81 -8.64
CA ARG A 172 -2.83 0.34 -9.75
C ARG A 172 -3.65 -0.90 -9.36
N THR A 173 -3.01 -1.87 -8.74
CA THR A 173 -3.61 -3.13 -8.31
C THR A 173 -4.74 -2.91 -7.30
N LEU A 174 -4.50 -2.09 -6.27
CA LEU A 174 -5.52 -1.78 -5.27
C LEU A 174 -6.62 -0.91 -5.85
N LYS A 175 -6.33 0.04 -6.76
CA LYS A 175 -7.36 0.81 -7.46
C LYS A 175 -8.36 -0.10 -8.16
N GLU A 176 -7.88 -1.11 -8.89
CA GLU A 176 -8.74 -2.09 -9.56
C GLU A 176 -9.57 -2.88 -8.53
N ALA A 177 -8.92 -3.43 -7.50
CA ALA A 177 -9.58 -4.27 -6.50
C ALA A 177 -10.68 -3.55 -5.70
N VAL A 178 -10.48 -2.26 -5.38
CA VAL A 178 -11.45 -1.46 -4.64
C VAL A 178 -12.49 -0.79 -5.53
N SER A 179 -12.35 -0.83 -6.85
CA SER A 179 -13.31 -0.24 -7.77
C SER A 179 -14.68 -0.88 -7.59
N LEU A 180 -15.75 -0.12 -7.82
CA LEU A 180 -17.11 -0.64 -7.73
C LEU A 180 -17.48 -1.32 -9.05
N ASP A 181 -18.08 -2.51 -8.94
CA ASP A 181 -18.66 -3.25 -10.06
C ASP A 181 -20.14 -2.89 -10.20
N PRO A 182 -20.54 -2.13 -11.25
CA PRO A 182 -21.94 -1.75 -11.45
C PRO A 182 -22.87 -2.95 -11.67
N GLY A 183 -22.33 -4.08 -12.17
CA GLY A 183 -23.09 -5.30 -12.42
C GLY A 183 -23.48 -6.05 -11.14
N HIS A 184 -22.74 -5.80 -10.03
CA HIS A 184 -22.91 -6.48 -8.76
C HIS A 184 -23.04 -5.51 -7.59
N ALA A 185 -23.63 -4.33 -7.84
CA ALA A 185 -23.79 -3.29 -6.82
C ALA A 185 -24.55 -3.81 -5.60
N GLY A 186 -23.94 -3.65 -4.42
CA GLY A 186 -24.54 -4.09 -3.14
C GLY A 186 -24.39 -5.58 -2.83
N GLU A 187 -23.77 -6.38 -3.70
CA GLU A 187 -23.44 -7.77 -3.41
C GLU A 187 -22.07 -7.90 -2.73
N ILE A 188 -21.91 -8.87 -1.83
CA ILE A 188 -20.60 -9.26 -1.35
C ILE A 188 -19.97 -10.16 -2.42
N PRO A 189 -18.78 -9.83 -2.97
CA PRO A 189 -18.17 -10.58 -4.08
C PRO A 189 -17.58 -11.92 -3.58
N SER A 190 -18.43 -12.78 -3.01
CA SER A 190 -18.06 -14.06 -2.44
C SER A 190 -19.24 -15.03 -2.48
N THR A 191 -19.00 -16.24 -2.97
CA THR A 191 -19.99 -17.34 -2.94
C THR A 191 -20.37 -17.75 -1.51
N LYS A 192 -19.58 -17.36 -0.51
CA LYS A 192 -19.84 -17.61 0.92
C LYS A 192 -20.75 -16.54 1.55
N GLY A 193 -21.01 -15.42 0.84
CA GLY A 193 -21.79 -14.29 1.36
C GLY A 193 -21.07 -13.44 2.41
N LEU A 194 -19.76 -13.64 2.60
CA LEU A 194 -18.90 -12.89 3.53
C LEU A 194 -17.45 -12.84 3.01
N LEU A 195 -16.69 -11.79 3.45
CA LEU A 195 -15.26 -11.61 3.20
C LEU A 195 -14.54 -11.26 4.51
#